data_cabcb2ba8ce0b5be3ce670f685b5d41c
#
_entry.id   cabcb2ba8ce0b5be3ce670f685b5d41c
#
_cell.length_a   1.000
_cell.length_b   1.000
_cell.length_c   1.000
_cell.angle_alpha   90.00
_cell.angle_beta   90.00
_cell.angle_gamma   90.00
#
_symmetry.space_group_name_H-M   'P 1'
#
loop_
_entity.id
_entity.type
_entity.pdbx_description
1 polymer ?
#
loop_
_entity_poly.entity_id
_entity_poly.type
_entity_poly.pdbx_seq_one_letter_code
_entity_poly.pdbx_strand_id
1 'polypeptide(L)'
;MTLTLAELLTAQRFDALLLGLYGPQLMPAQRPVLVSQWSKYYFSLLWREALAGQAPLLAATLALDGRGLPVAVSAQVMGAGVAEVLEQHLPWVVARLATLGDVPAAVLWGNAGDCLEQLAGEQPVVRQLLETPGNPLYAAVRHDAQGRRVRRTCCLSYKVAWVGHCEHCPL
;
A
#
# COMPACT_ATOMS: atom_id res chain seq x y z
N MET A 1 12.34 -12.06 -9.93
CA MET A 1 13.40 -11.77 -8.94
C MET A 1 12.81 -11.88 -7.54
N THR A 2 13.51 -12.49 -6.61
CA THR A 2 13.02 -12.69 -5.23
C THR A 2 13.97 -11.99 -4.26
N LEU A 3 13.44 -11.15 -3.37
CA LEU A 3 14.20 -10.38 -2.38
C LEU A 3 13.43 -10.36 -1.06
N THR A 4 14.14 -10.27 0.06
CA THR A 4 13.46 -9.89 1.29
C THR A 4 12.92 -8.47 1.19
N LEU A 5 11.82 -8.20 1.88
CA LEU A 5 11.24 -6.85 1.89
C LEU A 5 12.23 -5.81 2.47
N ALA A 6 13.01 -6.20 3.47
CA ALA A 6 14.04 -5.35 4.06
C ALA A 6 15.15 -5.00 3.06
N GLU A 7 15.60 -5.95 2.24
CA GLU A 7 16.59 -5.71 1.20
C GLU A 7 16.03 -4.81 0.09
N LEU A 8 14.78 -5.05 -0.33
CA LEU A 8 14.10 -4.25 -1.36
C LEU A 8 13.93 -2.81 -0.90
N LEU A 9 13.51 -2.60 0.34
CA LEU A 9 13.25 -1.28 0.91
C LEU A 9 14.54 -0.59 1.43
N THR A 10 15.68 -0.82 0.79
CA THR A 10 16.86 0.04 0.89
C THR A 10 16.79 1.15 -0.16
N ALA A 11 17.37 2.32 0.13
CA ALA A 11 17.27 3.47 -0.79
C ALA A 11 17.76 3.13 -2.20
N GLN A 12 18.94 2.51 -2.31
CA GLN A 12 19.55 2.16 -3.60
C GLN A 12 18.69 1.19 -4.42
N ARG A 13 18.19 0.11 -3.78
CA ARG A 13 17.41 -0.92 -4.50
C ARG A 13 16.03 -0.43 -4.86
N PHE A 14 15.40 0.29 -3.94
CA PHE A 14 14.04 0.81 -4.18
C PHE A 14 14.04 1.90 -5.24
N ASP A 15 15.05 2.77 -5.27
CA ASP A 15 15.22 3.76 -6.34
C ASP A 15 15.46 3.11 -7.70
N ALA A 16 16.28 2.06 -7.76
CA ALA A 16 16.50 1.30 -8.98
C ALA A 16 15.20 0.62 -9.48
N LEU A 17 14.40 0.10 -8.55
CA LEU A 17 13.08 -0.46 -8.86
C LEU A 17 12.15 0.59 -9.45
N LEU A 18 11.99 1.74 -8.79
CA LEU A 18 11.12 2.82 -9.25
C LEU A 18 11.57 3.39 -10.59
N LEU A 19 12.88 3.51 -10.78
CA LEU A 19 13.44 3.95 -12.06
C LEU A 19 13.12 2.95 -13.19
N GLY A 20 13.24 1.66 -12.92
CA GLY A 20 12.91 0.60 -13.88
C GLY A 20 11.42 0.55 -14.22
N LEU A 21 10.55 0.80 -13.23
CA LEU A 21 9.08 0.79 -13.42
C LEU A 21 8.56 2.02 -14.17
N TYR A 22 9.06 3.20 -13.81
CA TYR A 22 8.43 4.46 -14.19
C TYR A 22 9.30 5.34 -15.10
N GLY A 23 10.57 4.99 -15.25
CA GLY A 23 11.49 5.67 -16.14
C GLY A 23 12.11 6.96 -15.59
N PRO A 24 13.15 7.49 -16.27
CA PRO A 24 13.90 8.65 -15.81
C PRO A 24 13.14 9.97 -15.91
N GLN A 25 12.04 10.04 -16.66
CA GLN A 25 11.21 11.24 -16.75
C GLN A 25 10.44 11.51 -15.43
N LEU A 26 10.15 10.46 -14.66
CA LEU A 26 9.44 10.56 -13.39
C LEU A 26 10.35 10.45 -12.18
N MET A 27 11.45 9.70 -12.27
CA MET A 27 12.44 9.59 -11.20
C MET A 27 13.59 10.59 -11.40
N PRO A 28 14.06 11.29 -10.35
CA PRO A 28 13.54 11.26 -8.96
C PRO A 28 12.42 12.28 -8.68
N ALA A 29 12.04 13.13 -9.62
CA ALA A 29 11.19 14.30 -9.40
C ALA A 29 9.82 13.96 -8.81
N GLN A 30 9.24 12.82 -9.19
CA GLN A 30 7.92 12.36 -8.74
C GLN A 30 7.99 11.21 -7.73
N ARG A 31 9.13 11.02 -7.06
CA ARG A 31 9.33 9.94 -6.08
C ARG A 31 8.17 9.76 -5.10
N PRO A 32 7.62 10.80 -4.44
CA PRO A 32 6.48 10.63 -3.53
C PRO A 32 5.25 9.99 -4.19
N VAL A 33 4.98 10.38 -5.44
CA VAL A 33 3.87 9.80 -6.22
C VAL A 33 4.14 8.34 -6.53
N LEU A 34 5.35 8.02 -7.01
CA LEU A 34 5.72 6.66 -7.42
C LEU A 34 5.71 5.69 -6.26
N VAL A 35 6.22 6.10 -5.09
CA VAL A 35 6.14 5.31 -3.85
C VAL A 35 4.69 5.10 -3.43
N SER A 36 3.86 6.15 -3.48
CA SER A 36 2.44 6.02 -3.20
C SER A 36 1.74 5.04 -4.16
N GLN A 37 2.05 5.07 -5.46
CA GLN A 37 1.45 4.12 -6.41
C GLN A 37 1.97 2.69 -6.20
N TRP A 38 3.28 2.50 -6.01
CA TRP A 38 3.86 1.19 -5.73
C TRP A 38 3.27 0.56 -4.47
N SER A 39 3.04 1.35 -3.43
CA SER A 39 2.47 0.88 -2.17
C SER A 39 1.10 0.21 -2.34
N LYS A 40 0.29 0.64 -3.29
CA LYS A 40 -1.02 0.04 -3.56
C LYS A 40 -0.89 -1.40 -4.07
N TYR A 41 0.07 -1.68 -4.96
CA TYR A 41 0.32 -3.04 -5.42
C TYR A 41 0.74 -3.95 -4.26
N TYR A 42 1.64 -3.46 -3.42
CA TYR A 42 2.08 -4.20 -2.25
C TYR A 42 0.96 -4.46 -1.24
N PHE A 43 0.20 -3.41 -0.88
CA PHE A 43 -0.90 -3.54 0.08
C PHE A 43 -2.03 -4.43 -0.45
N SER A 44 -2.35 -4.35 -1.73
CA SER A 44 -3.36 -5.24 -2.33
C SER A 44 -2.94 -6.71 -2.27
N LEU A 45 -1.67 -7.01 -2.52
CA LEU A 45 -1.13 -8.36 -2.38
C LEU A 45 -1.16 -8.82 -0.91
N LEU A 46 -0.64 -8.00 0.00
CA LEU A 46 -0.58 -8.31 1.43
C LEU A 46 -1.97 -8.59 2.02
N TRP A 47 -2.96 -7.76 1.68
CA TRP A 47 -4.32 -7.93 2.17
C TRP A 47 -5.01 -9.17 1.65
N ARG A 48 -4.76 -9.59 0.40
CA ARG A 48 -5.28 -10.88 -0.10
C ARG A 48 -4.79 -12.04 0.75
N GLU A 49 -3.50 -12.07 1.07
CA GLU A 49 -2.92 -13.10 1.93
C GLU A 49 -3.47 -13.01 3.37
N ALA A 50 -3.61 -11.81 3.91
CA ALA A 50 -4.16 -11.60 5.25
C ALA A 50 -5.63 -12.01 5.38
N LEU A 51 -6.44 -11.74 4.36
CA LEU A 51 -7.84 -12.15 4.32
C LEU A 51 -7.98 -13.68 4.21
N ALA A 52 -6.99 -14.36 3.62
CA ALA A 52 -6.91 -15.82 3.61
C ALA A 52 -6.28 -16.40 4.90
N GLY A 53 -5.86 -15.56 5.85
CA GLY A 53 -5.14 -16.00 7.05
C GLY A 53 -3.76 -16.56 6.75
N GLN A 54 -3.11 -16.08 5.68
CA GLN A 54 -1.84 -16.60 5.18
C GLN A 54 -0.78 -15.53 4.97
N ALA A 55 -0.99 -14.31 5.51
CA ALA A 55 0.01 -13.26 5.34
C ALA A 55 1.31 -13.57 6.09
N PRO A 56 2.46 -13.12 5.57
CA PRO A 56 3.71 -13.15 6.29
C PRO A 56 3.76 -12.02 7.32
N LEU A 57 4.46 -12.24 8.42
CA LEU A 57 4.91 -11.20 9.32
C LEU A 57 6.39 -10.87 9.02
N LEU A 58 6.83 -9.72 9.44
CA LEU A 58 8.16 -9.07 9.39
C LEU A 58 9.21 -9.59 8.37
N ALA A 59 9.53 -10.87 8.31
CA ALA A 59 10.55 -11.43 7.42
C ALA A 59 10.01 -11.78 6.02
N ALA A 60 9.12 -10.96 5.48
CA ALA A 60 8.52 -11.20 4.18
C ALA A 60 9.54 -11.18 3.05
N THR A 61 9.42 -12.14 2.14
CA THR A 61 10.13 -12.22 0.88
C THR A 61 9.16 -11.92 -0.26
N LEU A 62 9.54 -11.02 -1.15
CA LEU A 62 8.74 -10.62 -2.30
C LEU A 62 9.26 -11.27 -3.58
N ALA A 63 8.36 -11.84 -4.35
CA ALA A 63 8.60 -12.12 -5.76
C ALA A 63 8.10 -10.93 -6.59
N LEU A 64 8.95 -10.45 -7.48
CA LEU A 64 8.66 -9.37 -8.40
C LEU A 64 8.55 -9.92 -9.83
N ASP A 65 7.61 -9.41 -10.60
CA ASP A 65 7.51 -9.71 -12.03
C ASP A 65 8.67 -9.10 -12.83
N GLY A 66 8.65 -9.28 -14.17
CA GLY A 66 9.66 -8.73 -15.06
C GLY A 66 9.72 -7.20 -15.12
N ARG A 67 8.67 -6.53 -14.62
CA ARG A 67 8.61 -5.06 -14.53
C ARG A 67 8.98 -4.55 -13.15
N GLY A 68 9.02 -5.40 -12.12
CA GLY A 68 9.31 -5.01 -10.75
C GLY A 68 8.06 -4.83 -9.86
N LEU A 69 6.88 -5.25 -10.32
CA LEU A 69 5.67 -5.23 -9.49
C LEU A 69 5.63 -6.46 -8.58
N PRO A 70 5.17 -6.33 -7.32
CA PRO A 70 5.04 -7.45 -6.41
C PRO A 70 3.91 -8.38 -6.87
N VAL A 71 4.21 -9.67 -7.04
CA VAL A 71 3.28 -10.70 -7.51
C VAL A 71 3.04 -11.81 -6.51
N ALA A 72 3.97 -12.03 -5.59
CA ALA A 72 3.78 -12.96 -4.49
C ALA A 72 4.57 -12.50 -3.26
N VAL A 73 4.07 -12.87 -2.10
CA VAL A 73 4.73 -12.67 -0.81
C VAL A 73 4.81 -14.00 -0.07
N SER A 74 5.94 -14.26 0.58
CA SER A 74 6.17 -15.47 1.37
C SER A 74 7.06 -15.17 2.57
N ALA A 75 7.06 -16.05 3.56
CA ALA A 75 7.97 -16.01 4.70
C ALA A 75 8.17 -17.44 5.25
N GLN A 76 9.13 -17.60 6.17
CA GLN A 76 9.27 -18.85 6.90
C GLN A 76 8.08 -19.14 7.82
N VAL A 77 7.47 -18.08 8.35
CA VAL A 77 6.25 -18.16 9.16
C VAL A 77 5.16 -17.40 8.42
N MET A 78 4.13 -18.12 8.02
CA MET A 78 2.91 -17.61 7.40
C MET A 78 1.74 -17.82 8.38
N GLY A 79 0.61 -17.19 8.14
CA GLY A 79 -0.60 -17.45 8.90
C GLY A 79 -1.18 -16.23 9.61
N ALA A 80 -0.64 -15.03 9.34
CA ALA A 80 -1.19 -13.80 9.89
C ALA A 80 -2.49 -13.40 9.19
N GLY A 81 -3.48 -13.01 9.98
CA GLY A 81 -4.69 -12.37 9.53
C GLY A 81 -4.58 -10.85 9.46
N VAL A 82 -5.72 -10.21 9.21
CA VAL A 82 -5.81 -8.74 9.04
C VAL A 82 -5.32 -7.98 10.28
N ALA A 83 -5.67 -8.44 11.48
CA ALA A 83 -5.30 -7.77 12.73
C ALA A 83 -3.79 -7.82 12.96
N GLU A 84 -3.18 -9.00 12.84
CA GLU A 84 -1.73 -9.17 13.03
C GLU A 84 -0.93 -8.39 11.99
N VAL A 85 -1.38 -8.36 10.75
CA VAL A 85 -0.74 -7.55 9.68
C VAL A 85 -0.82 -6.07 10.02
N LEU A 86 -1.99 -5.59 10.47
CA LEU A 86 -2.16 -4.19 10.86
C LEU A 86 -1.26 -3.78 12.02
N GLU A 87 -1.13 -4.64 13.03
CA GLU A 87 -0.41 -4.32 14.26
C GLU A 87 1.10 -4.53 14.17
N GLN A 88 1.54 -5.58 13.47
CA GLN A 88 2.93 -6.03 13.52
C GLN A 88 3.73 -5.79 12.24
N HIS A 89 3.07 -5.73 11.07
CA HIS A 89 3.76 -5.63 9.80
C HIS A 89 3.66 -4.25 9.16
N LEU A 90 2.45 -3.72 9.01
CA LEU A 90 2.23 -2.45 8.32
C LEU A 90 2.91 -1.24 8.95
N PRO A 91 3.01 -1.08 10.28
CA PRO A 91 3.67 0.08 10.87
C PRO A 91 5.11 0.24 10.38
N TRP A 92 5.85 -0.87 10.31
CA TRP A 92 7.23 -0.87 9.80
C TRP A 92 7.27 -0.54 8.30
N VAL A 93 6.42 -1.17 7.50
CA VAL A 93 6.38 -0.95 6.04
C VAL A 93 6.03 0.50 5.72
N VAL A 94 4.99 1.04 6.36
CA VAL A 94 4.54 2.42 6.16
C VAL A 94 5.63 3.41 6.56
N ALA A 95 6.26 3.23 7.72
CA ALA A 95 7.35 4.10 8.17
C ALA A 95 8.53 4.06 7.18
N ARG A 96 8.88 2.87 6.70
CA ARG A 96 9.98 2.70 5.74
C ARG A 96 9.69 3.33 4.39
N LEU A 97 8.50 3.10 3.83
CA LEU A 97 8.07 3.72 2.57
C LEU A 97 7.94 5.24 2.69
N ALA A 98 7.43 5.76 3.81
CA ALA A 98 7.34 7.19 4.06
C ALA A 98 8.72 7.85 4.00
N THR A 99 9.70 7.26 4.67
CA THR A 99 11.09 7.76 4.66
C THR A 99 11.73 7.68 3.27
N LEU A 100 11.59 6.54 2.58
CA LEU A 100 12.18 6.35 1.25
C LEU A 100 11.56 7.23 0.18
N GLY A 101 10.27 7.47 0.29
CA GLY A 101 9.48 8.20 -0.71
C GLY A 101 9.36 9.69 -0.46
N ASP A 102 9.78 10.19 0.70
CA ASP A 102 9.43 11.54 1.16
C ASP A 102 7.91 11.79 1.01
N VAL A 103 7.13 10.81 1.45
CA VAL A 103 5.66 10.82 1.35
C VAL A 103 5.04 10.75 2.75
N PRO A 104 4.04 11.58 3.06
CA PRO A 104 3.39 11.52 4.36
C PRO A 104 2.83 10.13 4.67
N ALA A 105 3.11 9.61 5.87
CA ALA A 105 2.60 8.30 6.30
C ALA A 105 1.06 8.19 6.18
N ALA A 106 0.33 9.30 6.37
CA ALA A 106 -1.12 9.35 6.20
C ALA A 106 -1.58 8.96 4.78
N VAL A 107 -0.79 9.28 3.74
CA VAL A 107 -1.07 8.87 2.35
C VAL A 107 -0.97 7.36 2.22
N LEU A 108 0.06 6.75 2.82
CA LEU A 108 0.30 5.31 2.78
C LEU A 108 -0.74 4.52 3.58
N TRP A 109 -1.10 5.00 4.77
CA TRP A 109 -2.21 4.45 5.56
C TRP A 109 -3.54 4.56 4.80
N GLY A 110 -3.78 5.68 4.13
CA GLY A 110 -4.93 5.84 3.25
C GLY A 110 -4.93 4.86 2.08
N ASN A 111 -3.77 4.58 1.48
CA ASN A 111 -3.64 3.56 0.44
C ASN A 111 -3.93 2.16 0.99
N ALA A 112 -3.39 1.83 2.17
CA ALA A 112 -3.61 0.53 2.80
C ALA A 112 -5.10 0.30 3.11
N GLY A 113 -5.78 1.29 3.70
CA GLY A 113 -7.21 1.19 4.01
C GLY A 113 -8.10 1.16 2.76
N ASP A 114 -7.77 1.93 1.73
CA ASP A 114 -8.47 1.91 0.45
C ASP A 114 -8.35 0.54 -0.25
N CYS A 115 -7.15 -0.06 -0.26
CA CYS A 115 -6.95 -1.40 -0.80
C CYS A 115 -7.73 -2.48 -0.02
N LEU A 116 -7.74 -2.40 1.30
CA LEU A 116 -8.48 -3.36 2.14
C LEU A 116 -9.99 -3.25 1.91
N GLU A 117 -10.51 -2.03 1.86
CA GLU A 117 -11.93 -1.80 1.63
C GLU A 117 -12.37 -2.26 0.23
N GLN A 118 -11.56 -2.02 -0.81
CA GLN A 118 -11.84 -2.53 -2.15
C GLN A 118 -11.89 -4.06 -2.23
N LEU A 119 -11.06 -4.74 -1.44
CA LEU A 119 -10.99 -6.20 -1.45
C LEU A 119 -12.09 -6.86 -0.60
N ALA A 120 -12.48 -6.25 0.50
CA ALA A 120 -13.29 -6.90 1.51
C ALA A 120 -14.17 -5.96 2.36
N GLY A 121 -14.50 -4.76 1.86
CA GLY A 121 -15.30 -3.76 2.60
C GLY A 121 -16.68 -4.27 3.05
N GLU A 122 -17.25 -5.26 2.37
CA GLU A 122 -18.50 -5.89 2.76
C GLU A 122 -18.37 -6.87 3.94
N GLN A 123 -17.14 -7.32 4.26
CA GLN A 123 -16.92 -8.21 5.39
C GLN A 123 -17.07 -7.46 6.72
N PRO A 124 -17.85 -8.00 7.70
CA PRO A 124 -18.11 -7.29 8.95
C PRO A 124 -16.84 -6.90 9.73
N VAL A 125 -15.84 -7.77 9.75
CA VAL A 125 -14.56 -7.50 10.43
C VAL A 125 -13.80 -6.32 9.81
N VAL A 126 -13.79 -6.22 8.48
CA VAL A 126 -13.14 -5.12 7.76
C VAL A 126 -13.92 -3.82 7.95
N ARG A 127 -15.24 -3.88 7.83
CA ARG A 127 -16.10 -2.71 8.08
C ARG A 127 -15.90 -2.18 9.50
N GLN A 128 -15.96 -3.04 10.50
CA GLN A 128 -15.71 -2.66 11.89
C GLN A 128 -14.36 -1.98 12.07
N LEU A 129 -13.30 -2.53 11.46
CA LEU A 129 -11.96 -1.95 11.52
C LEU A 129 -11.92 -0.53 10.90
N LEU A 130 -12.53 -0.33 9.74
CA LEU A 130 -12.57 0.96 9.05
C LEU A 130 -13.46 2.01 9.76
N GLU A 131 -14.43 1.56 10.54
CA GLU A 131 -15.36 2.42 11.29
C GLU A 131 -14.93 2.68 12.73
N THR A 132 -13.96 1.91 13.28
CA THR A 132 -13.50 2.05 14.66
C THR A 132 -12.41 3.11 14.79
N PRO A 133 -12.63 4.22 15.52
CA PRO A 133 -11.57 5.19 15.79
C PRO A 133 -10.37 4.60 16.53
N GLY A 134 -9.22 5.23 16.40
CA GLY A 134 -8.01 4.85 17.15
C GLY A 134 -7.05 3.93 16.41
N ASN A 135 -7.44 3.41 15.23
CA ASN A 135 -6.51 2.69 14.36
C ASN A 135 -6.17 3.49 13.09
N PRO A 136 -5.02 3.25 12.44
CA PRO A 136 -4.57 4.04 11.29
C PRO A 136 -5.48 3.95 10.06
N LEU A 137 -6.28 2.89 9.93
CA LEU A 137 -7.18 2.67 8.79
C LEU A 137 -8.55 3.32 8.99
N TYR A 138 -8.83 3.88 10.20
CA TYR A 138 -10.11 4.51 10.49
C TYR A 138 -10.48 5.56 9.44
N ALA A 139 -11.68 5.45 8.89
CA ALA A 139 -12.23 6.35 7.88
C ALA A 139 -11.33 6.55 6.64
N ALA A 140 -10.48 5.56 6.30
CA ALA A 140 -9.62 5.64 5.10
C ALA A 140 -10.44 5.83 3.81
N VAL A 141 -11.65 5.28 3.78
CA VAL A 141 -12.66 5.49 2.75
C VAL A 141 -13.98 5.92 3.41
N ARG A 142 -14.70 6.81 2.78
CA ARG A 142 -16.06 7.21 3.12
C ARG A 142 -16.94 7.08 1.88
N HIS A 143 -18.25 7.01 2.09
CA HIS A 143 -19.23 7.08 1.01
C HIS A 143 -19.94 8.42 1.12
N ASP A 144 -20.07 9.14 0.00
CA ASP A 144 -20.81 10.38 -0.05
C ASP A 144 -22.34 10.14 -0.05
N ALA A 145 -23.13 11.21 -0.11
CA ALA A 145 -24.57 11.13 -0.11
C ALA A 145 -25.17 10.36 -1.30
N GLN A 146 -24.40 10.17 -2.37
CA GLN A 146 -24.74 9.39 -3.56
C GLN A 146 -24.19 7.96 -3.51
N GLY A 147 -23.55 7.55 -2.39
CA GLY A 147 -22.94 6.24 -2.22
C GLY A 147 -21.60 6.07 -2.93
N ARG A 148 -21.00 7.14 -3.46
CA ARG A 148 -19.70 7.06 -4.15
C ARG A 148 -18.59 6.98 -3.11
N ARG A 149 -17.62 6.11 -3.38
CA ARG A 149 -16.42 5.98 -2.56
C ARG A 149 -15.55 7.23 -2.68
N VAL A 150 -15.15 7.78 -1.54
CA VAL A 150 -14.24 8.92 -1.46
C VAL A 150 -13.15 8.62 -0.45
N ARG A 151 -11.90 8.68 -0.86
CA ARG A 151 -10.75 8.48 0.02
C ARG A 151 -10.59 9.63 1.00
N ARG A 152 -10.12 9.33 2.22
CA ARG A 152 -9.76 10.38 3.19
C ARG A 152 -8.51 11.14 2.77
N THR A 153 -7.54 10.45 2.15
CA THR A 153 -6.27 11.04 1.71
C THR A 153 -6.08 10.85 0.22
N CYS A 154 -5.55 11.87 -0.45
CA CYS A 154 -5.18 11.77 -1.85
C CYS A 154 -3.97 10.83 -2.03
N CYS A 155 -4.01 10.00 -3.08
CA CYS A 155 -2.88 9.12 -3.43
C CYS A 155 -1.80 9.81 -4.28
N LEU A 156 -1.89 11.12 -4.47
CA LEU A 156 -0.96 11.97 -5.20
C LEU A 156 -0.91 11.75 -6.73
N SER A 157 -1.70 10.83 -7.30
CA SER A 157 -1.64 10.52 -8.74
C SER A 157 -1.83 11.74 -9.64
N TYR A 158 -2.64 12.71 -9.22
CA TYR A 158 -2.92 13.94 -9.96
C TYR A 158 -1.68 14.80 -10.24
N LYS A 159 -0.59 14.61 -9.48
CA LYS A 159 0.67 15.33 -9.70
C LYS A 159 1.40 14.88 -10.97
N VAL A 160 1.01 13.76 -11.54
CA VAL A 160 1.48 13.28 -12.85
C VAL A 160 0.39 13.58 -13.87
N ALA A 161 0.61 14.58 -14.70
CA ALA A 161 -0.43 15.22 -15.54
C ALA A 161 -1.23 14.24 -16.41
N TRP A 162 -0.57 13.21 -16.98
CA TRP A 162 -1.26 12.23 -17.83
C TRP A 162 -1.95 11.11 -17.06
N VAL A 163 -1.75 11.02 -15.71
CA VAL A 163 -2.47 10.09 -14.83
C VAL A 163 -3.74 10.74 -14.29
N GLY A 164 -3.64 12.00 -13.86
CA GLY A 164 -4.74 12.77 -13.34
C GLY A 164 -5.26 12.27 -11.99
N HIS A 165 -6.49 12.69 -11.66
CA HIS A 165 -7.17 12.27 -10.45
C HIS A 165 -7.57 10.79 -10.52
N CYS A 166 -7.39 10.06 -9.40
CA CYS A 166 -7.92 8.71 -9.29
C CYS A 166 -9.45 8.73 -9.11
N GLU A 167 -10.11 7.61 -9.41
CA GLU A 167 -11.57 7.48 -9.37
C GLU A 167 -12.20 7.89 -8.03
N HIS A 168 -11.51 7.63 -6.92
CA HIS A 168 -11.98 7.92 -5.56
C HIS A 168 -11.28 9.12 -4.93
N CYS A 169 -10.84 10.07 -5.76
CA CYS A 169 -10.07 11.22 -5.33
C CYS A 169 -10.88 12.13 -4.38
N PRO A 170 -10.30 12.59 -3.25
CA PRO A 170 -10.95 13.53 -2.35
C PRO A 170 -10.84 14.99 -2.80
N LEU A 171 -10.08 15.27 -3.88
CA LEU A 171 -9.83 16.62 -4.42
C LEU A 171 -10.82 16.99 -5.51
#